data_c09df91e14b829aa1592905fbab46ad1
#
_entry.id   c09df91e14b829aa1592905fbab46ad1
#
_cell.length_a   1.000
_cell.length_b   1.000
_cell.length_c   1.000
_cell.angle_alpha   90.00
_cell.angle_beta   90.00
_cell.angle_gamma   90.00
#
_symmetry.space_group_name_H-M   'P 1'
#
loop_
_entity.id
_entity.type
_entity.pdbx_description
1 polymer ?
#
loop_
_entity_poly.entity_id
_entity_poly.type
_entity_poly.pdbx_seq_one_letter_code
_entity_poly.pdbx_strand_id
1 'polypeptide(L)'
;MDNAESSNDWVFDIEFYQNFFCVNFKSFPDGKVKKTFEISSRRDQRHELIAFLLQTDGHYVKEIRIIGFNNVGYDYPVLHMLIENPEISLLIWWKKVQREIFNERKGMVWDNQRHVFQIDLFKINHYDNMAKSASLKWLEFTKKWYKVQDLPIAFDQVIEEHQMDSLINYCWNDVDFTFELAHDSWNAVKFRENMSKVLGRNVMDYSDVRIGEFLNQKKYEELSGKKYRDFKEGRTFRKNYKMDDIIPSCVNFQTPFMKDFLADLR
;
A
#
# COMPACT_ATOMS: atom_id res chain seq x y z
N MET A 1 5.04 -26.56 14.98
CA MET A 1 6.22 -25.67 14.78
C MET A 1 6.19 -25.32 13.31
N ASP A 2 5.52 -24.23 12.98
CA ASP A 2 5.40 -23.78 11.60
C ASP A 2 6.78 -23.28 11.17
N ASN A 3 7.35 -23.97 10.16
CA ASN A 3 8.45 -23.43 9.41
C ASN A 3 7.95 -22.13 8.77
N ALA A 4 8.14 -21.02 9.47
CA ALA A 4 8.01 -19.70 8.89
C ALA A 4 9.07 -19.63 7.78
N GLU A 5 8.63 -19.92 6.56
CA GLU A 5 9.45 -19.65 5.39
C GLU A 5 9.85 -18.18 5.50
N SER A 6 11.15 -17.91 5.68
CA SER A 6 11.68 -16.56 5.83
C SER A 6 11.20 -15.73 4.62
N SER A 7 10.26 -14.82 4.86
CA SER A 7 9.82 -13.88 3.84
C SER A 7 10.97 -12.91 3.57
N ASN A 8 11.18 -12.52 2.33
CA ASN A 8 12.14 -11.47 1.96
C ASN A 8 11.42 -10.12 1.95
N ASP A 9 10.85 -9.77 3.10
CA ASP A 9 10.03 -8.58 3.28
C ASP A 9 10.87 -7.45 3.89
N TRP A 10 10.71 -6.25 3.36
CA TRP A 10 11.44 -5.07 3.80
C TRP A 10 10.52 -3.87 3.95
N VAL A 11 10.48 -3.29 5.12
CA VAL A 11 9.85 -1.99 5.33
C VAL A 11 10.78 -0.90 4.83
N PHE A 12 10.23 0.08 4.11
CA PHE A 12 11.03 1.13 3.51
C PHE A 12 10.29 2.48 3.49
N ASP A 13 11.08 3.53 3.35
CA ASP A 13 10.66 4.89 3.09
C ASP A 13 11.75 5.64 2.32
N ILE A 14 11.41 6.73 1.62
CA ILE A 14 12.36 7.52 0.83
C ILE A 14 12.31 9.00 1.20
N GLU A 15 13.47 9.68 1.04
CA GLU A 15 13.55 11.14 0.99
C GLU A 15 14.14 11.58 -0.35
N PHE A 16 13.43 12.48 -1.05
CA PHE A 16 13.82 12.88 -2.39
C PHE A 16 13.77 14.38 -2.62
N TYR A 17 14.94 14.95 -2.90
CA TYR A 17 15.21 16.35 -3.16
C TYR A 17 15.93 16.55 -4.50
N GLN A 18 16.10 17.80 -4.92
CA GLN A 18 16.71 18.11 -6.22
C GLN A 18 18.12 17.53 -6.42
N ASN A 19 18.90 17.43 -5.33
CA ASN A 19 20.29 16.99 -5.32
C ASN A 19 20.59 15.91 -4.29
N PHE A 20 19.55 15.32 -3.69
CA PHE A 20 19.67 14.29 -2.67
C PHE A 20 18.52 13.29 -2.76
N PHE A 21 18.87 12.03 -2.72
CA PHE A 21 17.93 10.93 -2.57
C PHE A 21 18.49 9.95 -1.55
N CYS A 22 17.67 9.51 -0.65
CA CYS A 22 17.98 8.32 0.16
C CYS A 22 16.74 7.41 0.28
N VAL A 23 17.02 6.15 0.51
CA VAL A 23 16.03 5.14 0.85
C VAL A 23 16.58 4.28 1.98
N ASN A 24 15.75 4.04 2.98
CA ASN A 24 16.06 3.18 4.10
C ASN A 24 15.20 1.92 4.06
N PHE A 25 15.83 0.76 4.30
CA PHE A 25 15.15 -0.53 4.36
C PHE A 25 15.43 -1.22 5.70
N LYS A 26 14.39 -1.78 6.30
CA LYS A 26 14.45 -2.57 7.53
C LYS A 26 13.83 -3.93 7.29
N SER A 27 14.59 -5.03 7.54
CA SER A 27 14.08 -6.39 7.35
C SER A 27 12.83 -6.64 8.20
N PHE A 28 11.84 -7.32 7.64
CA PHE A 28 10.60 -7.66 8.34
C PHE A 28 10.44 -9.19 8.40
N PRO A 29 9.99 -9.79 9.51
CA PRO A 29 9.42 -9.12 10.69
C PRO A 29 10.41 -8.82 11.83
N ASP A 30 11.67 -9.21 11.74
CA ASP A 30 12.61 -9.21 12.87
C ASP A 30 13.38 -7.90 13.06
N GLY A 31 13.40 -7.02 12.06
CA GLY A 31 14.04 -5.72 12.10
C GLY A 31 15.56 -5.73 12.26
N LYS A 32 16.23 -6.93 12.11
CA LYS A 32 17.65 -7.09 12.43
C LYS A 32 18.57 -6.48 11.40
N VAL A 33 18.16 -6.47 10.14
CA VAL A 33 18.98 -5.94 9.06
C VAL A 33 18.45 -4.57 8.65
N LYS A 34 19.34 -3.60 8.62
CA LYS A 34 19.07 -2.23 8.16
C LYS A 34 19.99 -1.92 6.98
N LYS A 35 19.44 -1.31 5.95
CA LYS A 35 20.18 -0.86 4.77
C LYS A 35 19.78 0.57 4.44
N THR A 36 20.76 1.38 4.07
CA THR A 36 20.56 2.73 3.53
C THR A 36 21.25 2.80 2.18
N PHE A 37 20.56 3.32 1.19
CA PHE A 37 21.17 3.69 -0.10
C PHE A 37 21.00 5.19 -0.29
N GLU A 38 22.06 5.83 -0.75
CA GLU A 38 22.14 7.26 -0.97
C GLU A 38 22.58 7.56 -2.41
N ILE A 39 21.97 8.57 -3.00
CA ILE A 39 22.39 9.15 -4.27
C ILE A 39 22.50 10.66 -4.06
N SER A 40 23.74 11.18 -4.04
CA SER A 40 24.06 12.57 -3.75
C SER A 40 25.42 12.96 -4.33
N SER A 41 25.89 14.17 -3.98
CA SER A 41 27.25 14.59 -4.30
C SER A 41 28.34 13.77 -3.58
N ARG A 42 28.01 13.15 -2.44
CA ARG A 42 28.96 12.38 -1.63
C ARG A 42 28.95 10.88 -1.91
N ARG A 43 27.85 10.36 -2.44
CA ARG A 43 27.66 8.94 -2.76
C ARG A 43 26.73 8.75 -3.92
N ASP A 44 26.96 7.72 -4.73
CA ASP A 44 26.05 7.27 -5.76
C ASP A 44 25.90 5.74 -5.70
N GLN A 45 24.88 5.28 -4.97
CA GLN A 45 24.60 3.87 -4.74
C GLN A 45 23.39 3.38 -5.57
N ARG A 46 23.11 4.00 -6.71
CA ARG A 46 21.96 3.65 -7.55
C ARG A 46 22.00 2.22 -8.06
N HIS A 47 23.18 1.74 -8.48
CA HIS A 47 23.31 0.39 -9.02
C HIS A 47 23.17 -0.67 -7.93
N GLU A 48 23.71 -0.42 -6.73
CA GLU A 48 23.52 -1.28 -5.56
C GLU A 48 22.07 -1.33 -5.11
N LEU A 49 21.37 -0.19 -5.13
CA LEU A 49 19.94 -0.12 -4.85
C LEU A 49 19.13 -0.92 -5.85
N ILE A 50 19.38 -0.75 -7.16
CA ILE A 50 18.68 -1.49 -8.21
C ILE A 50 18.98 -2.98 -8.09
N ALA A 51 20.24 -3.37 -7.87
CA ALA A 51 20.63 -4.77 -7.67
C ALA A 51 19.92 -5.38 -6.46
N PHE A 52 19.81 -4.64 -5.35
CA PHE A 52 19.08 -5.05 -4.17
C PHE A 52 17.58 -5.25 -4.46
N LEU A 53 16.94 -4.31 -5.15
CA LEU A 53 15.52 -4.37 -5.47
C LEU A 53 15.17 -5.48 -6.47
N LEU A 54 16.03 -5.70 -7.47
CA LEU A 54 15.82 -6.72 -8.51
C LEU A 54 16.48 -8.06 -8.17
N GLN A 55 17.22 -8.15 -7.04
CA GLN A 55 17.91 -9.36 -6.59
C GLN A 55 18.88 -9.94 -7.64
N THR A 56 19.53 -9.06 -8.39
CA THR A 56 20.47 -9.44 -9.44
C THR A 56 21.85 -9.85 -8.91
N ASP A 57 22.09 -9.69 -7.61
CA ASP A 57 23.32 -10.07 -6.92
C ASP A 57 23.42 -11.58 -6.59
N GLY A 58 22.36 -12.34 -6.91
CA GLY A 58 22.34 -13.80 -6.76
C GLY A 58 22.26 -14.34 -5.33
N HIS A 59 22.09 -13.46 -4.33
CA HIS A 59 22.09 -13.86 -2.90
C HIS A 59 20.71 -14.23 -2.33
N TYR A 60 19.64 -14.07 -3.07
CA TYR A 60 18.29 -14.28 -2.56
C TYR A 60 17.54 -15.41 -3.28
N VAL A 61 16.89 -16.26 -2.49
CA VAL A 61 16.09 -17.41 -2.96
C VAL A 61 14.62 -17.04 -3.21
N LYS A 62 14.17 -15.89 -2.69
CA LYS A 62 12.76 -15.42 -2.78
C LYS A 62 12.70 -14.00 -3.29
N GLU A 63 11.67 -13.72 -4.07
CA GLU A 63 11.36 -12.36 -4.53
C GLU A 63 11.21 -11.40 -3.36
N ILE A 64 11.81 -10.23 -3.48
CA ILE A 64 11.69 -9.17 -2.50
C ILE A 64 10.28 -8.58 -2.51
N ARG A 65 9.74 -8.31 -1.33
CA ARG A 65 8.51 -7.53 -1.16
C ARG A 65 8.82 -6.31 -0.31
N ILE A 66 8.38 -5.15 -0.75
CA ILE A 66 8.60 -3.91 -0.02
C ILE A 66 7.30 -3.38 0.56
N ILE A 67 7.37 -2.98 1.81
CA ILE A 67 6.26 -2.55 2.66
C ILE A 67 6.44 -1.07 2.95
N GLY A 68 5.47 -0.25 2.62
CA GLY A 68 5.53 1.19 2.87
C GLY A 68 4.16 1.77 3.23
N PHE A 69 4.13 3.07 3.41
CA PHE A 69 2.90 3.82 3.67
C PHE A 69 2.62 4.77 2.51
N ASN A 70 1.56 4.54 1.75
CA ASN A 70 1.24 5.23 0.50
C ASN A 70 2.33 5.06 -0.58
N ASN A 71 3.12 4.01 -0.45
CA ASN A 71 4.26 3.74 -1.34
C ASN A 71 3.85 3.49 -2.79
N VAL A 72 2.68 2.91 -3.04
CA VAL A 72 2.14 2.74 -4.39
C VAL A 72 1.78 4.09 -5.03
N GLY A 73 1.45 5.09 -4.22
CA GLY A 73 1.11 6.43 -4.68
C GLY A 73 2.32 7.34 -4.95
N TYR A 74 3.46 7.09 -4.30
CA TYR A 74 4.62 7.96 -4.40
C TYR A 74 5.96 7.22 -4.44
N ASP A 75 6.36 6.55 -3.37
CA ASP A 75 7.72 6.01 -3.20
C ASP A 75 8.10 5.02 -4.30
N TYR A 76 7.21 4.08 -4.57
CA TYR A 76 7.48 3.08 -5.60
C TYR A 76 7.51 3.66 -7.02
N PRO A 77 6.61 4.53 -7.46
CA PRO A 77 6.77 5.27 -8.71
C PRO A 77 8.11 5.99 -8.86
N VAL A 78 8.64 6.56 -7.76
CA VAL A 78 9.97 7.18 -7.75
C VAL A 78 11.05 6.12 -8.00
N LEU A 79 11.04 5.02 -7.23
CA LEU A 79 11.97 3.90 -7.42
C LEU A 79 11.84 3.24 -8.81
N HIS A 80 10.63 3.09 -9.30
CA HIS A 80 10.37 2.53 -10.62
C HIS A 80 10.98 3.37 -11.74
N MET A 81 10.89 4.70 -11.65
CA MET A 81 11.57 5.59 -12.62
C MET A 81 13.08 5.42 -12.62
N LEU A 82 13.70 5.16 -11.46
CA LEU A 82 15.12 4.87 -11.36
C LEU A 82 15.47 3.51 -11.98
N ILE A 83 14.67 2.48 -11.70
CA ILE A 83 14.87 1.13 -12.27
C ILE A 83 14.80 1.18 -13.79
N GLU A 84 13.83 1.89 -14.36
CA GLU A 84 13.66 2.04 -15.81
C GLU A 84 14.74 2.92 -16.46
N ASN A 85 15.39 3.81 -15.70
CA ASN A 85 16.39 4.74 -16.20
C ASN A 85 17.57 4.87 -15.21
N PRO A 86 18.43 3.86 -15.09
CA PRO A 86 19.51 3.85 -14.09
C PRO A 86 20.46 5.05 -14.16
N GLU A 87 20.69 5.58 -15.37
CA GLU A 87 21.64 6.67 -15.59
C GLU A 87 20.99 8.08 -15.47
N ILE A 88 19.75 8.16 -15.02
CA ILE A 88 19.08 9.46 -14.88
C ILE A 88 19.79 10.35 -13.85
N SER A 89 20.08 11.60 -14.19
CA SER A 89 20.63 12.52 -13.19
C SER A 89 19.60 12.91 -12.13
N LEU A 90 20.02 13.14 -10.89
CA LEU A 90 19.14 13.49 -9.77
C LEU A 90 18.16 14.63 -10.11
N LEU A 91 18.68 15.72 -10.67
CA LEU A 91 17.85 16.88 -10.99
C LEU A 91 16.79 16.57 -12.07
N ILE A 92 17.14 15.80 -13.10
CA ILE A 92 16.18 15.40 -14.14
C ILE A 92 15.15 14.45 -13.57
N TRP A 93 15.57 13.49 -12.75
CA TRP A 93 14.70 12.56 -12.07
C TRP A 93 13.72 13.27 -11.14
N TRP A 94 14.22 14.18 -10.28
CA TRP A 94 13.38 14.99 -9.41
C TRP A 94 12.34 15.81 -10.19
N LYS A 95 12.75 16.51 -11.25
CA LYS A 95 11.83 17.28 -12.12
C LYS A 95 10.78 16.39 -12.79
N LYS A 96 11.16 15.19 -13.20
CA LYS A 96 10.23 14.21 -13.79
C LYS A 96 9.20 13.77 -12.76
N VAL A 97 9.62 13.44 -11.54
CA VAL A 97 8.74 13.08 -10.42
C VAL A 97 7.76 14.22 -10.11
N GLN A 98 8.26 15.47 -9.98
CA GLN A 98 7.39 16.62 -9.73
C GLN A 98 6.34 16.80 -10.83
N ARG A 99 6.73 16.64 -12.08
CA ARG A 99 5.80 16.75 -13.21
C ARG A 99 4.78 15.61 -13.24
N GLU A 100 5.25 14.37 -13.24
CA GLU A 100 4.41 13.20 -13.56
C GLU A 100 3.57 12.75 -12.38
N ILE A 101 4.11 12.77 -11.16
CA ILE A 101 3.39 12.29 -9.97
C ILE A 101 2.53 13.40 -9.37
N PHE A 102 3.11 14.58 -9.09
CA PHE A 102 2.38 15.64 -8.41
C PHE A 102 1.46 16.45 -9.32
N ASN A 103 1.95 16.90 -10.47
CA ASN A 103 1.19 17.82 -11.34
C ASN A 103 0.21 17.08 -12.26
N GLU A 104 0.67 16.04 -12.95
CA GLU A 104 -0.12 15.33 -13.95
C GLU A 104 -0.88 14.12 -13.40
N ARG A 105 -0.51 13.65 -12.20
CA ARG A 105 -1.05 12.44 -11.57
C ARG A 105 -0.99 11.19 -12.48
N LYS A 106 0.02 11.11 -13.32
CA LYS A 106 0.24 10.03 -14.30
C LYS A 106 1.27 8.99 -13.83
N GLY A 107 1.92 9.23 -12.70
CA GLY A 107 3.01 8.39 -12.20
C GLY A 107 2.57 7.04 -11.62
N MET A 108 1.29 6.65 -11.75
CA MET A 108 0.82 5.37 -11.22
C MET A 108 1.42 4.20 -12.01
N VAL A 109 2.10 3.30 -11.30
CA VAL A 109 2.63 2.04 -11.84
C VAL A 109 1.63 0.93 -11.57
N TRP A 110 1.04 0.38 -12.63
CA TRP A 110 0.08 -0.71 -12.51
C TRP A 110 0.75 -2.00 -12.01
N ASP A 111 0.00 -2.84 -11.33
CA ASP A 111 0.50 -4.09 -10.72
C ASP A 111 1.30 -4.96 -11.70
N ASN A 112 0.83 -5.10 -12.94
CA ASN A 112 1.49 -5.86 -14.01
C ASN A 112 2.74 -5.17 -14.61
N GLN A 113 3.06 -3.96 -14.21
CA GLN A 113 4.25 -3.21 -14.62
C GLN A 113 5.31 -3.13 -13.52
N ARG A 114 4.95 -3.55 -12.31
CA ARG A 114 5.84 -3.49 -11.15
C ARG A 114 6.93 -4.55 -11.23
N HIS A 115 8.16 -4.13 -11.02
CA HIS A 115 9.32 -5.04 -10.90
C HIS A 115 9.47 -5.61 -9.50
N VAL A 116 8.90 -4.96 -8.50
CA VAL A 116 8.99 -5.33 -7.09
C VAL A 116 7.60 -5.40 -6.48
N PHE A 117 7.32 -6.46 -5.71
CA PHE A 117 6.02 -6.63 -5.08
C PHE A 117 5.79 -5.57 -3.98
N GLN A 118 4.63 -4.93 -3.99
CA GLN A 118 4.27 -3.84 -3.08
C GLN A 118 3.27 -4.28 -2.03
N ILE A 119 3.50 -3.88 -0.78
CA ILE A 119 2.53 -3.94 0.31
C ILE A 119 2.33 -2.52 0.82
N ASP A 120 1.18 -1.93 0.54
CA ASP A 120 0.87 -0.55 0.88
C ASP A 120 -0.06 -0.49 2.10
N LEU A 121 0.49 -0.13 3.25
CA LEU A 121 -0.25 -0.08 4.52
C LEU A 121 -1.32 1.01 4.53
N PHE A 122 -1.18 2.06 3.72
CA PHE A 122 -2.19 3.09 3.55
C PHE A 122 -3.46 2.51 2.93
N LYS A 123 -3.33 1.70 1.88
CA LYS A 123 -4.45 1.02 1.22
C LYS A 123 -5.02 -0.12 2.07
N ILE A 124 -4.16 -0.95 2.66
CA ILE A 124 -4.58 -2.09 3.49
C ILE A 124 -5.46 -1.65 4.67
N ASN A 125 -5.13 -0.50 5.29
CA ASN A 125 -5.89 0.07 6.40
C ASN A 125 -7.02 1.01 5.97
N HIS A 126 -7.24 1.17 4.66
CA HIS A 126 -8.27 2.04 4.08
C HIS A 126 -8.12 3.54 4.42
N TYR A 127 -6.89 4.00 4.63
CA TYR A 127 -6.61 5.42 4.83
C TYR A 127 -6.71 6.24 3.53
N ASP A 128 -6.81 5.59 2.37
CA ASP A 128 -7.18 6.17 1.08
C ASP A 128 -8.68 6.55 0.98
N ASN A 129 -9.51 6.10 1.93
CA ASN A 129 -10.89 6.51 2.04
C ASN A 129 -10.98 7.92 2.64
N MET A 130 -11.60 8.86 1.94
CA MET A 130 -11.76 10.25 2.38
C MET A 130 -12.33 10.40 3.80
N ALA A 131 -13.18 9.47 4.24
CA ALA A 131 -13.75 9.47 5.60
C ALA A 131 -12.76 9.00 6.69
N LYS A 132 -11.62 8.41 6.31
CA LYS A 132 -10.59 7.86 7.21
C LYS A 132 -9.19 8.33 6.83
N SER A 133 -9.07 9.28 5.90
CA SER A 133 -7.77 9.74 5.42
C SER A 133 -6.89 10.19 6.58
N ALA A 134 -5.73 9.58 6.68
CA ALA A 134 -4.75 9.86 7.71
C ALA A 134 -3.34 9.93 7.10
N SER A 135 -2.56 10.92 7.49
CA SER A 135 -1.13 10.95 7.18
C SER A 135 -0.35 10.04 8.13
N LEU A 136 0.89 9.65 7.74
CA LEU A 136 1.77 8.88 8.62
C LEU A 136 1.98 9.61 9.95
N LYS A 137 2.21 10.92 9.93
CA LYS A 137 2.37 11.77 11.12
C LYS A 137 1.14 11.81 12.02
N TRP A 138 -0.06 11.81 11.43
CA TRP A 138 -1.28 11.72 12.22
C TRP A 138 -1.38 10.39 12.95
N LEU A 139 -0.96 9.30 12.31
CA LEU A 139 -0.90 7.98 12.93
C LEU A 139 0.18 7.91 14.01
N GLU A 140 1.35 8.48 13.78
CA GLU A 140 2.39 8.63 14.81
C GLU A 140 1.83 9.34 16.05
N PHE A 141 1.17 10.47 15.86
CA PHE A 141 0.55 11.22 16.95
C PHE A 141 -0.53 10.39 17.68
N THR A 142 -1.45 9.78 16.96
CA THR A 142 -2.56 9.02 17.56
C THR A 142 -2.08 7.74 18.27
N LYS A 143 -1.02 7.11 17.76
CA LYS A 143 -0.38 5.94 18.39
C LYS A 143 0.65 6.32 19.47
N LYS A 144 0.80 7.61 19.77
CA LYS A 144 1.76 8.14 20.77
C LYS A 144 3.19 7.69 20.48
N TRP A 145 3.57 7.79 19.21
CA TRP A 145 4.95 7.50 18.81
C TRP A 145 5.92 8.42 19.56
N TYR A 146 7.03 7.87 20.00
CA TYR A 146 7.98 8.58 20.87
C TYR A 146 8.69 9.77 20.19
N LYS A 147 8.65 9.83 18.87
CA LYS A 147 9.39 10.82 18.08
C LYS A 147 8.59 11.26 16.85
N VAL A 148 7.55 12.05 17.08
CA VAL A 148 6.85 12.73 15.98
C VAL A 148 7.69 13.90 15.50
N GLN A 149 8.07 13.91 14.23
CA GLN A 149 8.93 14.95 13.64
C GLN A 149 8.29 15.55 12.40
N ASP A 150 8.43 16.87 12.26
CA ASP A 150 8.16 17.52 10.98
C ASP A 150 9.33 17.37 10.02
N LEU A 151 9.05 17.45 8.72
CA LEU A 151 10.07 17.43 7.69
C LEU A 151 11.11 18.53 7.98
N PRO A 152 12.39 18.17 8.19
CA PRO A 152 13.39 19.13 8.67
C PRO A 152 13.71 20.21 7.65
N ILE A 153 13.50 19.94 6.36
CA ILE A 153 13.83 20.83 5.24
C ILE A 153 12.70 20.75 4.23
N ALA A 154 12.25 21.90 3.71
CA ALA A 154 11.19 21.92 2.71
C ALA A 154 11.63 21.16 1.44
N PHE A 155 10.71 20.41 0.84
CA PHE A 155 10.97 19.44 -0.24
C PHE A 155 11.53 20.07 -1.54
N ASP A 156 11.39 21.39 -1.73
CA ASP A 156 11.86 22.15 -2.88
C ASP A 156 13.26 22.76 -2.70
N GLN A 157 13.87 22.57 -1.55
CA GLN A 157 15.17 23.11 -1.23
C GLN A 157 16.31 22.25 -1.80
N VAL A 158 17.45 22.87 -2.03
CA VAL A 158 18.72 22.20 -2.29
C VAL A 158 19.35 21.83 -0.95
N ILE A 159 19.77 20.58 -0.81
CA ILE A 159 20.30 20.05 0.44
C ILE A 159 21.81 20.28 0.51
N GLU A 160 22.26 20.86 1.62
CA GLU A 160 23.67 20.98 1.94
C GLU A 160 24.20 19.67 2.55
N GLU A 161 25.48 19.39 2.37
CA GLU A 161 26.08 18.11 2.77
C GLU A 161 25.89 17.82 4.28
N HIS A 162 26.01 18.85 5.12
CA HIS A 162 25.81 18.72 6.57
C HIS A 162 24.35 18.38 6.98
N GLN A 163 23.39 18.57 6.08
CA GLN A 163 21.95 18.30 6.30
C GLN A 163 21.57 16.85 5.92
N MET A 164 22.36 16.19 5.08
CA MET A 164 22.03 14.87 4.50
C MET A 164 21.83 13.81 5.56
N ASP A 165 22.67 13.76 6.59
CA ASP A 165 22.53 12.79 7.67
C ASP A 165 21.28 13.02 8.53
N SER A 166 20.86 14.28 8.67
CA SER A 166 19.59 14.61 9.33
C SER A 166 18.38 14.07 8.57
N LEU A 167 18.40 14.15 7.23
CA LEU A 167 17.36 13.59 6.39
C LEU A 167 17.34 12.06 6.40
N ILE A 168 18.50 11.41 6.38
CA ILE A 168 18.59 9.95 6.54
C ILE A 168 18.01 9.52 7.88
N ASN A 169 18.30 10.25 8.96
CA ASN A 169 17.75 9.95 10.29
C ASN A 169 16.25 10.22 10.38
N TYR A 170 15.74 11.23 9.66
CA TYR A 170 14.32 11.49 9.54
C TYR A 170 13.61 10.33 8.82
N CYS A 171 14.11 9.92 7.65
CA CYS A 171 13.62 8.76 6.91
C CYS A 171 13.65 7.47 7.78
N TRP A 172 14.67 7.27 8.63
CA TRP A 172 14.71 6.14 9.57
C TRP A 172 13.59 6.18 10.61
N ASN A 173 13.19 7.36 11.08
CA ASN A 173 12.05 7.48 11.99
C ASN A 173 10.75 7.01 11.33
N ASP A 174 10.53 7.42 10.08
CA ASP A 174 9.33 7.05 9.32
C ASP A 174 9.34 5.54 8.99
N VAL A 175 10.50 4.96 8.67
CA VAL A 175 10.67 3.49 8.52
C VAL A 175 10.40 2.75 9.83
N ASP A 176 10.92 3.22 10.96
CA ASP A 176 10.73 2.55 12.24
C ASP A 176 9.26 2.60 12.69
N PHE A 177 8.54 3.70 12.43
CA PHE A 177 7.10 3.76 12.68
C PHE A 177 6.30 2.88 11.72
N THR A 178 6.63 2.91 10.43
CA THR A 178 6.00 2.05 9.42
C THR A 178 6.20 0.57 9.71
N PHE A 179 7.34 0.21 10.31
CA PHE A 179 7.63 -1.15 10.76
C PHE A 179 6.65 -1.61 11.87
N GLU A 180 6.38 -0.78 12.87
CA GLU A 180 5.36 -1.07 13.90
C GLU A 180 3.95 -1.15 13.29
N LEU A 181 3.64 -0.25 12.36
CA LEU A 181 2.35 -0.28 11.65
C LEU A 181 2.20 -1.56 10.81
N ALA A 182 3.28 -2.07 10.23
CA ALA A 182 3.28 -3.32 9.49
C ALA A 182 2.96 -4.51 10.41
N HIS A 183 3.52 -4.56 11.62
CA HIS A 183 3.17 -5.57 12.61
C HIS A 183 1.69 -5.54 12.98
N ASP A 184 1.16 -4.35 13.27
CA ASP A 184 -0.27 -4.18 13.58
C ASP A 184 -1.19 -4.61 12.44
N SER A 185 -0.75 -4.39 11.20
CA SER A 185 -1.53 -4.66 9.99
C SER A 185 -1.32 -6.06 9.40
N TRP A 186 -0.43 -6.88 9.99
CA TRP A 186 0.03 -8.11 9.35
C TRP A 186 -1.07 -9.16 9.12
N ASN A 187 -2.06 -9.21 10.00
CA ASN A 187 -3.22 -10.08 9.80
C ASN A 187 -4.04 -9.71 8.57
N ALA A 188 -4.15 -8.41 8.26
CA ALA A 188 -4.82 -7.93 7.06
C ALA A 188 -4.01 -8.22 5.77
N VAL A 189 -2.67 -8.21 5.86
CA VAL A 189 -1.77 -8.66 4.78
C VAL A 189 -1.98 -10.15 4.50
N LYS A 190 -1.88 -11.00 5.53
CA LYS A 190 -2.10 -12.45 5.40
C LYS A 190 -3.49 -12.79 4.85
N PHE A 191 -4.51 -12.07 5.28
CA PHE A 191 -5.86 -12.22 4.72
C PHE A 191 -5.86 -11.99 3.20
N ARG A 192 -5.23 -10.91 2.72
CA ARG A 192 -5.15 -10.60 1.28
C ARG A 192 -4.31 -11.60 0.50
N GLU A 193 -3.23 -12.12 1.08
CA GLU A 193 -2.45 -13.22 0.49
C GLU A 193 -3.31 -14.46 0.26
N ASN A 194 -4.09 -14.85 1.28
CA ASN A 194 -5.00 -15.98 1.17
C ASN A 194 -6.10 -15.74 0.14
N MET A 195 -6.69 -14.54 0.15
CA MET A 195 -7.72 -14.17 -0.84
C MET A 195 -7.17 -14.12 -2.26
N SER A 196 -5.92 -13.67 -2.43
CA SER A 196 -5.24 -13.69 -3.74
C SER A 196 -5.13 -15.11 -4.29
N LYS A 197 -4.78 -16.08 -3.44
CA LYS A 197 -4.74 -17.50 -3.81
C LYS A 197 -6.13 -18.03 -4.17
N VAL A 198 -7.14 -17.74 -3.35
CA VAL A 198 -8.53 -18.18 -3.57
C VAL A 198 -9.10 -17.60 -4.87
N LEU A 199 -8.83 -16.33 -5.15
CA LEU A 199 -9.36 -15.63 -6.31
C LEU A 199 -8.53 -15.82 -7.58
N GLY A 200 -7.28 -16.34 -7.47
CA GLY A 200 -6.35 -16.51 -8.58
C GLY A 200 -5.88 -15.16 -9.16
N ARG A 201 -5.83 -14.11 -8.33
CA ARG A 201 -5.41 -12.76 -8.71
C ARG A 201 -4.86 -12.00 -7.51
N ASN A 202 -3.91 -11.09 -7.73
CA ASN A 202 -3.44 -10.20 -6.68
C ASN A 202 -4.55 -9.24 -6.23
N VAL A 203 -4.85 -9.24 -4.92
CA VAL A 203 -5.84 -8.35 -4.29
C VAL A 203 -5.24 -7.52 -3.15
N MET A 204 -3.90 -7.41 -3.10
CA MET A 204 -3.19 -6.70 -2.03
C MET A 204 -3.65 -5.24 -1.90
N ASP A 205 -3.82 -4.55 -3.01
CA ASP A 205 -4.23 -3.14 -3.06
C ASP A 205 -5.77 -2.95 -3.03
N TYR A 206 -6.55 -4.02 -2.83
CA TYR A 206 -8.01 -3.93 -2.90
C TYR A 206 -8.64 -3.71 -1.52
N SER A 207 -9.72 -2.94 -1.49
CA SER A 207 -10.55 -2.81 -0.29
C SER A 207 -11.25 -4.14 0.05
N ASP A 208 -11.60 -4.34 1.31
CA ASP A 208 -12.32 -5.55 1.76
C ASP A 208 -13.66 -5.70 1.06
N VAL A 209 -14.35 -4.58 0.77
CA VAL A 209 -15.59 -4.56 -0.01
C VAL A 209 -15.35 -5.11 -1.42
N ARG A 210 -14.26 -4.69 -2.08
CA ARG A 210 -13.92 -5.16 -3.41
C ARG A 210 -13.52 -6.64 -3.43
N ILE A 211 -12.82 -7.11 -2.41
CA ILE A 211 -12.50 -8.53 -2.24
C ILE A 211 -13.79 -9.34 -2.07
N GLY A 212 -14.72 -8.87 -1.21
CA GLY A 212 -16.02 -9.51 -1.01
C GLY A 212 -16.86 -9.54 -2.28
N GLU A 213 -16.83 -8.48 -3.10
CA GLU A 213 -17.48 -8.46 -4.39
C GLU A 213 -16.94 -9.56 -5.32
N PHE A 214 -15.63 -9.73 -5.43
CA PHE A 214 -15.03 -10.79 -6.25
C PHE A 214 -15.34 -12.20 -5.73
N LEU A 215 -15.37 -12.41 -4.42
CA LEU A 215 -15.78 -13.69 -3.86
C LEU A 215 -17.22 -14.03 -4.22
N ASN A 216 -18.12 -13.06 -4.09
CA ASN A 216 -19.52 -13.23 -4.46
C ASN A 216 -19.68 -13.49 -5.97
N GLN A 217 -18.95 -12.75 -6.81
CA GLN A 217 -18.94 -12.96 -8.26
C GLN A 217 -18.49 -14.36 -8.60
N LYS A 218 -17.35 -14.82 -8.06
CA LYS A 218 -16.83 -16.15 -8.28
C LYS A 218 -17.83 -17.24 -7.84
N LYS A 219 -18.41 -17.08 -6.65
CA LYS A 219 -19.40 -18.02 -6.15
C LYS A 219 -20.65 -18.08 -7.00
N TYR A 220 -21.10 -16.93 -7.49
CA TYR A 220 -22.24 -16.83 -8.38
C TYR A 220 -21.97 -17.50 -9.74
N GLU A 221 -20.78 -17.30 -10.32
CA GLU A 221 -20.39 -17.96 -11.56
C GLU A 221 -20.35 -19.49 -11.41
N GLU A 222 -19.80 -19.98 -10.28
CA GLU A 222 -19.79 -21.41 -9.96
C GLU A 222 -21.18 -22.02 -9.86
N LEU A 223 -22.11 -21.33 -9.20
CA LEU A 223 -23.47 -21.82 -8.96
C LEU A 223 -24.36 -21.71 -10.20
N SER A 224 -24.18 -20.67 -11.01
CA SER A 224 -25.06 -20.40 -12.17
C SER A 224 -24.54 -20.97 -13.48
N GLY A 225 -23.26 -21.33 -13.56
CA GLY A 225 -22.56 -21.69 -14.80
C GLY A 225 -22.41 -20.55 -15.82
N LYS A 226 -22.73 -19.31 -15.42
CA LYS A 226 -22.68 -18.12 -16.28
C LYS A 226 -21.64 -17.15 -15.77
N LYS A 227 -21.04 -16.33 -16.64
CA LYS A 227 -20.11 -15.29 -16.22
C LYS A 227 -20.84 -14.08 -15.65
N TYR A 228 -20.23 -13.44 -14.63
CA TYR A 228 -20.81 -12.27 -13.96
C TYR A 228 -21.21 -11.13 -14.92
N ARG A 229 -20.40 -10.87 -15.95
CA ARG A 229 -20.72 -9.85 -16.97
C ARG A 229 -22.07 -10.07 -17.65
N ASP A 230 -22.48 -11.33 -17.80
CA ASP A 230 -23.73 -11.69 -18.48
C ASP A 230 -24.97 -11.33 -17.63
N PHE A 231 -24.77 -11.06 -16.33
CA PHE A 231 -25.83 -10.65 -15.40
C PHE A 231 -25.88 -9.15 -15.15
N LYS A 232 -24.77 -8.44 -15.41
CA LYS A 232 -24.66 -7.01 -15.12
C LYS A 232 -25.75 -6.20 -15.86
N GLU A 233 -26.19 -6.69 -17.00
CA GLU A 233 -27.24 -6.08 -17.83
C GLU A 233 -28.63 -6.65 -17.58
N GLY A 234 -28.74 -7.80 -16.91
CA GLY A 234 -29.98 -8.53 -16.67
C GLY A 234 -30.71 -8.08 -15.39
N ARG A 235 -31.20 -6.86 -15.34
CA ARG A 235 -32.07 -6.42 -14.25
C ARG A 235 -33.46 -7.03 -14.40
N THR A 236 -33.90 -7.80 -13.40
CA THR A 236 -35.27 -8.28 -13.34
C THR A 236 -36.19 -7.12 -12.94
N PHE A 237 -37.09 -6.71 -13.84
CA PHE A 237 -38.11 -5.74 -13.48
C PHE A 237 -39.20 -6.45 -12.68
N ARG A 238 -39.48 -5.99 -11.46
CA ARG A 238 -40.56 -6.47 -10.61
C ARG A 238 -41.56 -5.34 -10.39
N LYS A 239 -42.81 -5.58 -10.73
CA LYS A 239 -43.88 -4.60 -10.52
C LYS A 239 -44.19 -4.39 -9.04
N ASN A 240 -44.14 -5.44 -8.25
CA ASN A 240 -44.45 -5.43 -6.83
C ASN A 240 -43.39 -6.20 -6.08
N TYR A 241 -43.09 -5.79 -4.84
CA TYR A 241 -42.20 -6.46 -3.91
C TYR A 241 -42.99 -6.85 -2.67
N LYS A 242 -42.86 -8.09 -2.23
CA LYS A 242 -43.26 -8.46 -0.87
C LYS A 242 -42.12 -8.11 0.05
N MET A 243 -42.38 -7.32 1.07
CA MET A 243 -41.34 -6.87 1.99
C MET A 243 -40.73 -8.01 2.78
N ASP A 244 -41.52 -9.06 3.08
CA ASP A 244 -41.02 -10.29 3.71
C ASP A 244 -39.97 -11.04 2.88
N ASP A 245 -39.97 -10.90 1.55
CA ASP A 245 -38.96 -11.49 0.67
C ASP A 245 -37.67 -10.64 0.62
N ILE A 246 -37.73 -9.36 1.04
CA ILE A 246 -36.63 -8.41 0.96
C ILE A 246 -35.97 -8.21 2.32
N ILE A 247 -36.78 -8.15 3.40
CA ILE A 247 -36.27 -7.94 4.76
C ILE A 247 -35.83 -9.30 5.32
N PRO A 248 -34.52 -9.50 5.56
CA PRO A 248 -34.03 -10.73 6.15
C PRO A 248 -34.70 -11.01 7.49
N SER A 249 -34.96 -12.29 7.79
CA SER A 249 -35.59 -12.72 9.04
C SER A 249 -34.77 -12.35 10.30
N CYS A 250 -33.45 -12.12 10.12
CA CYS A 250 -32.56 -11.68 11.21
C CYS A 250 -32.74 -10.20 11.58
N VAL A 251 -33.45 -9.39 10.77
CA VAL A 251 -33.76 -8.00 11.12
C VAL A 251 -34.82 -7.98 12.23
N ASN A 252 -34.36 -7.70 13.43
CA ASN A 252 -35.18 -7.63 14.63
C ASN A 252 -34.80 -6.41 15.45
N PHE A 253 -35.75 -5.52 15.66
CA PHE A 253 -35.53 -4.28 16.43
C PHE A 253 -35.92 -4.48 17.90
N GLN A 254 -35.24 -3.78 18.81
CA GLN A 254 -35.48 -3.89 20.25
C GLN A 254 -36.50 -2.86 20.74
N THR A 255 -36.52 -1.66 20.15
CA THR A 255 -37.41 -0.58 20.59
C THR A 255 -38.83 -0.77 20.05
N PRO A 256 -39.91 -0.46 20.82
CA PRO A 256 -41.29 -0.56 20.38
C PRO A 256 -41.54 0.14 19.06
N PHE A 257 -41.13 1.40 18.96
CA PHE A 257 -41.28 2.22 17.75
C PHE A 257 -40.73 1.52 16.48
N MET A 258 -39.51 0.97 16.55
CA MET A 258 -38.90 0.29 15.41
C MET A 258 -39.56 -1.06 15.11
N LYS A 259 -40.13 -1.74 16.11
CA LYS A 259 -40.91 -2.95 15.92
C LYS A 259 -42.21 -2.66 15.17
N ASP A 260 -42.92 -1.61 15.55
CA ASP A 260 -44.13 -1.16 14.88
C ASP A 260 -43.83 -0.73 13.44
N PHE A 261 -42.77 0.05 13.24
CA PHE A 261 -42.30 0.43 11.90
C PHE A 261 -41.98 -0.79 11.01
N LEU A 262 -41.32 -1.83 11.55
CA LEU A 262 -41.03 -3.05 10.82
C LEU A 262 -42.32 -3.83 10.48
N ALA A 263 -43.31 -3.85 11.40
CA ALA A 263 -44.60 -4.49 11.16
C ALA A 263 -45.40 -3.75 10.07
N ASP A 264 -45.35 -2.43 10.06
CA ASP A 264 -46.01 -1.62 9.01
C ASP A 264 -45.37 -1.78 7.62
N LEU A 265 -44.06 -2.12 7.57
CA LEU A 265 -43.34 -2.36 6.33
C LEU A 265 -43.63 -3.77 5.74
N ARG A 266 -44.00 -4.73 6.53
CA ARG A 266 -44.30 -6.11 6.12
C ARG A 266 -45.76 -6.26 5.70
#